data_660d1d27ed7c24f4fa3cda788e419c67
#
_entry.id   660d1d27ed7c24f4fa3cda788e419c67
#
_cell.length_a   1.000
_cell.length_b   1.000
_cell.length_c   1.000
_cell.angle_alpha   90.00
_cell.angle_beta   90.00
_cell.angle_gamma   90.00
#
_symmetry.space_group_name_H-M   'P 1'
#
loop_
_entity.id
_entity.type
_entity.pdbx_description
1 polymer ?
#
loop_
_entity_poly.entity_id
_entity_poly.type
_entity_poly.pdbx_seq_one_letter_code
_entity_poly.pdbx_strand_id
1 'polypeptide(L)'
;MAELSRGAVNVRLEPDEAQRKVLAKSLGLVSMPSMSIQLTLRPWLDGAEITGRLSGVVEQVCGISLDRFEQPLEAEFDLRVVPAGSPNTPSESGAGEIELELDAPDPPDVLEGDVVDLAAVAAEQLSLAVDPFPRKPGATFEYVPDKPEESPFAVLRKLKGEGE
;
A
#
# COMPACT_ATOMS: atom_id res chain seq x y z
N MET A 1 -6.66 -11.50 -22.57
CA MET A 1 -7.03 -12.93 -22.36
C MET A 1 -6.57 -13.89 -23.46
N ALA A 2 -6.56 -13.51 -24.75
CA ALA A 2 -6.13 -14.40 -25.84
C ALA A 2 -4.67 -14.92 -25.75
N GLU A 3 -3.78 -14.21 -25.09
CA GLU A 3 -2.38 -14.64 -24.87
C GLU A 3 -2.27 -15.71 -23.79
N LEU A 4 -3.11 -15.64 -22.76
CA LEU A 4 -3.15 -16.61 -21.66
C LEU A 4 -3.62 -18.00 -22.08
N SER A 5 -4.38 -18.12 -23.18
CA SER A 5 -4.80 -19.40 -23.71
C SER A 5 -3.63 -20.28 -24.18
N ARG A 6 -2.43 -19.71 -24.29
CA ARG A 6 -1.19 -20.40 -24.71
C ARG A 6 -0.31 -20.85 -23.53
N GLY A 7 -0.68 -20.53 -22.30
CA GLY A 7 0.05 -20.88 -21.09
C GLY A 7 0.41 -19.69 -20.20
N ALA A 8 1.28 -19.91 -19.24
CA ALA A 8 1.73 -18.85 -18.34
C ALA A 8 2.54 -17.77 -19.08
N VAL A 9 2.27 -16.52 -18.77
CA VAL A 9 2.95 -15.35 -19.31
C VAL A 9 3.78 -14.70 -18.21
N ASN A 10 5.08 -14.53 -18.45
CA ASN A 10 5.97 -13.82 -17.52
C ASN A 10 6.29 -12.44 -18.08
N VAL A 11 6.11 -11.43 -17.26
CA VAL A 11 6.36 -10.03 -17.59
C VAL A 11 7.29 -9.43 -16.57
N ARG A 12 8.29 -8.66 -17.03
CA ARG A 12 9.16 -7.86 -16.17
C ARG A 12 8.98 -6.39 -16.53
N LEU A 13 8.64 -5.60 -15.53
CA LEU A 13 8.50 -4.17 -15.65
C LEU A 13 9.67 -3.50 -14.93
N GLU A 14 10.38 -2.67 -15.64
CA GLU A 14 11.50 -1.86 -15.14
C GLU A 14 11.20 -0.40 -15.48
N PRO A 15 10.51 0.34 -14.60
CA PRO A 15 10.20 1.73 -14.88
C PRO A 15 11.49 2.55 -15.05
N ASP A 16 11.55 3.35 -16.09
CA ASP A 16 12.62 4.28 -16.32
C ASP A 16 12.62 5.44 -15.29
N GLU A 17 13.64 6.31 -15.34
CA GLU A 17 13.75 7.41 -14.37
C GLU A 17 12.53 8.34 -14.38
N ALA A 18 11.98 8.63 -15.56
CA ALA A 18 10.83 9.51 -15.68
C ALA A 18 9.56 8.85 -15.06
N GLN A 19 9.36 7.57 -15.33
CA GLN A 19 8.28 6.78 -14.77
C GLN A 19 8.40 6.66 -13.25
N ARG A 20 9.62 6.38 -12.73
CA ARG A 20 9.86 6.34 -11.28
C ARG A 20 9.58 7.68 -10.59
N LYS A 21 9.91 8.81 -11.24
CA LYS A 21 9.56 10.14 -10.71
C LYS A 21 8.05 10.36 -10.63
N VAL A 22 7.31 9.89 -11.62
CA VAL A 22 5.83 9.99 -11.62
C VAL A 22 5.25 9.10 -10.51
N LEU A 23 5.70 7.86 -10.41
CA LEU A 23 5.28 6.93 -9.36
C LEU A 23 5.62 7.46 -7.96
N ALA A 24 6.84 7.94 -7.74
CA ALA A 24 7.25 8.50 -6.46
C ALA A 24 6.33 9.67 -6.05
N LYS A 25 6.03 10.56 -6.99
CA LYS A 25 5.13 11.69 -6.75
C LYS A 25 3.70 11.24 -6.40
N SER A 26 3.16 10.26 -7.10
CA SER A 26 1.80 9.75 -6.84
C SER A 26 1.68 9.04 -5.49
N LEU A 27 2.77 8.43 -5.01
CA LEU A 27 2.84 7.70 -3.75
C LEU A 27 3.32 8.58 -2.56
N GLY A 28 3.57 9.88 -2.78
CA GLY A 28 4.06 10.78 -1.74
C GLY A 28 5.50 10.48 -1.28
N LEU A 29 6.28 9.76 -2.09
CA LEU A 29 7.69 9.45 -1.81
C LEU A 29 8.60 10.64 -2.19
N VAL A 30 9.74 10.75 -1.53
CA VAL A 30 10.77 11.73 -1.89
C VAL A 30 11.39 11.37 -3.24
N SER A 31 11.77 10.11 -3.40
CA SER A 31 12.28 9.56 -4.65
C SER A 31 12.12 8.03 -4.68
N MET A 32 12.36 7.45 -5.86
CA MET A 32 12.40 6.00 -6.08
C MET A 32 13.68 5.68 -6.89
N PRO A 33 14.82 5.47 -6.22
CA PRO A 33 16.10 5.20 -6.88
C PRO A 33 16.06 3.98 -7.80
N SER A 34 15.39 2.91 -7.38
CA SER A 34 15.27 1.70 -8.18
C SER A 34 13.92 1.01 -7.97
N MET A 35 13.42 0.32 -9.00
CA MET A 35 12.23 -0.52 -8.94
C MET A 35 12.27 -1.57 -10.05
N SER A 36 12.00 -2.80 -9.72
CA SER A 36 11.80 -3.92 -10.64
C SER A 36 10.57 -4.71 -10.19
N ILE A 37 9.72 -5.06 -11.11
CA ILE A 37 8.48 -5.78 -10.87
C ILE A 37 8.45 -6.99 -11.77
N GLN A 38 8.30 -8.17 -11.19
CA GLN A 38 8.18 -9.42 -11.92
C GLN A 38 6.77 -9.95 -11.73
N LEU A 39 6.08 -10.26 -12.83
CA LEU A 39 4.71 -10.72 -12.86
C LEU A 39 4.63 -12.06 -13.60
N THR A 40 3.85 -12.97 -13.08
CA THR A 40 3.49 -14.21 -13.74
C THR A 40 1.97 -14.32 -13.79
N LEU A 41 1.43 -14.40 -15.00
CA LEU A 41 0.02 -14.59 -15.23
C LEU A 41 -0.23 -16.05 -15.62
N ARG A 42 -1.21 -16.67 -15.01
CA ARG A 42 -1.66 -18.03 -15.34
C ARG A 42 -3.17 -18.04 -15.60
N PRO A 43 -3.64 -18.90 -16.51
CA PRO A 43 -5.08 -19.12 -16.63
C PRO A 43 -5.65 -19.61 -15.30
N TRP A 44 -6.75 -19.02 -14.87
CA TRP A 44 -7.48 -19.43 -13.68
C TRP A 44 -8.98 -19.31 -13.94
N LEU A 45 -9.70 -20.42 -13.92
CA LEU A 45 -11.11 -20.50 -14.32
C LEU A 45 -11.32 -19.87 -15.72
N ASP A 46 -12.22 -18.91 -15.82
CA ASP A 46 -12.46 -18.10 -17.04
C ASP A 46 -11.68 -16.75 -17.00
N GLY A 47 -10.81 -16.58 -16.02
CA GLY A 47 -9.99 -15.40 -15.79
C GLY A 47 -8.49 -15.70 -15.74
N ALA A 48 -7.80 -15.02 -14.83
CA ALA A 48 -6.36 -15.15 -14.60
C ALA A 48 -6.00 -15.08 -13.12
N GLU A 49 -4.97 -15.81 -12.75
CA GLU A 49 -4.21 -15.62 -11.52
C GLU A 49 -2.94 -14.85 -11.86
N ILE A 50 -2.67 -13.80 -11.09
CA ILE A 50 -1.51 -12.91 -11.25
C ILE A 50 -0.70 -12.98 -9.97
N THR A 51 0.50 -13.51 -10.06
CA THR A 51 1.46 -13.48 -8.96
C THR A 51 2.57 -12.49 -9.29
N GLY A 52 3.02 -11.73 -8.30
CA GLY A 52 4.03 -10.72 -8.52
C GLY A 52 5.02 -10.59 -7.39
N ARG A 53 6.21 -10.07 -7.73
CA ARG A 53 7.23 -9.65 -6.79
C ARG A 53 7.69 -8.25 -7.15
N LEU A 54 7.66 -7.36 -6.15
CA LEU A 54 8.22 -6.01 -6.19
C LEU A 54 9.58 -6.02 -5.49
N SER A 55 10.56 -5.34 -6.06
CA SER A 55 11.89 -5.21 -5.47
C SER A 55 12.49 -3.87 -5.87
N GLY A 56 12.90 -3.06 -4.90
CA GLY A 56 13.45 -1.74 -5.18
C GLY A 56 13.92 -1.00 -3.94
N VAL A 57 14.21 0.28 -4.13
CA VAL A 57 14.57 1.22 -3.07
C VAL A 57 13.70 2.45 -3.18
N VAL A 58 13.13 2.87 -2.07
CA VAL A 58 12.33 4.10 -1.95
C VAL A 58 12.95 5.03 -0.93
N GLU A 59 12.87 6.33 -1.18
CA GLU A 59 13.29 7.37 -0.24
C GLU A 59 12.04 8.02 0.38
N GLN A 60 11.99 8.01 1.70
CA GLN A 60 10.88 8.55 2.49
C GLN A 60 11.38 9.53 3.55
N VAL A 61 10.46 10.24 4.18
CA VAL A 61 10.74 11.10 5.33
C VAL A 61 10.34 10.35 6.60
N CYS A 62 11.27 10.24 7.52
CA CYS A 62 11.02 9.62 8.83
C CYS A 62 9.94 10.39 9.59
N GLY A 63 8.89 9.71 10.04
CA GLY A 63 7.81 10.32 10.83
C GLY A 63 8.24 10.80 12.23
N ILE A 64 9.45 10.46 12.69
CA ILE A 64 9.98 10.86 14.00
C ILE A 64 11.00 11.98 13.87
N SER A 65 12.06 11.75 13.08
CA SER A 65 13.19 12.71 12.98
C SER A 65 13.04 13.71 11.85
N LEU A 66 12.07 13.50 10.95
CA LEU A 66 11.87 14.29 9.73
C LEU A 66 13.06 14.23 8.74
N ASP A 67 14.03 13.36 8.98
CA ASP A 67 15.11 13.10 8.07
C ASP A 67 14.65 12.30 6.86
N ARG A 68 15.26 12.54 5.71
CA ARG A 68 15.13 11.66 4.56
C ARG A 68 15.98 10.41 4.76
N PHE A 69 15.48 9.29 4.33
CA PHE A 69 16.23 8.04 4.35
C PHE A 69 15.74 7.09 3.25
N GLU A 70 16.65 6.29 2.76
CA GLU A 70 16.34 5.22 1.82
C GLU A 70 16.03 3.94 2.59
N GLN A 71 15.06 3.20 2.08
CA GLN A 71 14.76 1.85 2.58
C GLN A 71 14.51 0.90 1.42
N PRO A 72 14.94 -0.37 1.54
CA PRO A 72 14.57 -1.40 0.60
C PRO A 72 13.06 -1.65 0.69
N LEU A 73 12.45 -1.91 -0.46
CA LEU A 73 11.07 -2.32 -0.57
C LEU A 73 11.03 -3.65 -1.30
N GLU A 74 10.52 -4.66 -0.64
CA GLU A 74 10.27 -5.98 -1.19
C GLU A 74 8.87 -6.42 -0.80
N ALA A 75 8.08 -6.86 -1.76
CA ALA A 75 6.76 -7.41 -1.52
C ALA A 75 6.43 -8.48 -2.56
N GLU A 76 5.65 -9.46 -2.13
CA GLU A 76 5.04 -10.47 -2.98
C GLU A 76 3.54 -10.32 -2.88
N PHE A 77 2.85 -10.60 -3.95
CA PHE A 77 1.40 -10.56 -3.99
C PHE A 77 0.86 -11.60 -4.94
N ASP A 78 -0.37 -12.01 -4.69
CA ASP A 78 -1.19 -12.79 -5.59
C ASP A 78 -2.59 -12.19 -5.65
N LEU A 79 -3.16 -12.18 -6.82
CA LEU A 79 -4.54 -11.73 -7.05
C LEU A 79 -5.15 -12.52 -8.18
N ARG A 80 -6.46 -12.58 -8.18
CA ARG A 80 -7.24 -13.27 -9.22
C ARG A 80 -8.17 -12.27 -9.87
N VAL A 81 -8.34 -12.41 -11.16
CA VAL A 81 -9.22 -11.55 -11.95
C VAL A 81 -10.14 -12.39 -12.79
N VAL A 82 -11.40 -11.98 -12.91
CA VAL A 82 -12.39 -12.62 -13.77
C VAL A 82 -13.06 -11.56 -14.66
N PRO A 83 -13.52 -11.92 -15.88
CA PRO A 83 -14.24 -10.99 -16.73
C PRO A 83 -15.58 -10.59 -16.11
N ALA A 84 -16.07 -9.41 -16.46
CA ALA A 84 -17.40 -8.97 -16.07
C ALA A 84 -18.47 -9.95 -16.58
N GLY A 85 -19.40 -10.32 -15.70
CA GLY A 85 -20.44 -11.32 -16.00
C GLY A 85 -19.99 -12.77 -15.93
N SER A 86 -18.78 -13.05 -15.46
CA SER A 86 -18.32 -14.38 -15.09
C SER A 86 -19.22 -15.01 -14.04
N PRO A 87 -19.52 -16.32 -14.12
CA PRO A 87 -20.20 -17.05 -13.05
C PRO A 87 -19.35 -17.10 -11.75
N ASN A 88 -18.07 -16.79 -11.84
CA ASN A 88 -17.13 -16.74 -10.73
C ASN A 88 -16.97 -15.32 -10.14
N THR A 89 -17.71 -14.34 -10.67
CA THR A 89 -17.77 -12.99 -10.06
C THR A 89 -18.37 -13.11 -8.67
N PRO A 90 -17.74 -12.43 -7.66
CA PRO A 90 -18.33 -12.36 -6.33
C PRO A 90 -19.78 -11.87 -6.43
N SER A 91 -20.73 -12.65 -5.93
CA SER A 91 -22.11 -12.20 -5.92
C SER A 91 -22.20 -11.01 -4.96
N GLU A 92 -22.66 -9.87 -5.45
CA GLU A 92 -23.20 -8.82 -4.61
C GLU A 92 -24.46 -9.38 -3.95
N SER A 93 -24.26 -10.27 -2.99
CA SER A 93 -25.36 -10.90 -2.26
C SER A 93 -26.05 -9.81 -1.48
N GLY A 94 -27.27 -9.49 -1.92
CA GLY A 94 -28.08 -8.47 -1.31
C GLY A 94 -28.20 -8.66 0.20
N ALA A 95 -28.18 -7.56 0.92
CA ALA A 95 -28.71 -7.31 2.27
C ALA A 95 -28.75 -8.52 3.25
N GLY A 96 -27.69 -9.28 3.36
CA GLY A 96 -27.49 -10.34 4.35
C GLY A 96 -26.10 -10.21 4.96
N GLU A 97 -25.94 -10.58 6.22
CA GLU A 97 -24.64 -10.69 6.84
C GLU A 97 -23.78 -11.67 6.01
N ILE A 98 -22.66 -11.17 5.46
CA ILE A 98 -21.67 -12.03 4.83
C ILE A 98 -20.84 -12.60 5.98
N GLU A 99 -21.00 -13.89 6.27
CA GLU A 99 -20.04 -14.60 7.12
C GLU A 99 -18.72 -14.70 6.36
N LEU A 100 -17.81 -13.76 6.66
CA LEU A 100 -16.44 -13.84 6.17
C LEU A 100 -15.69 -14.86 7.04
N GLU A 101 -15.38 -16.01 6.48
CA GLU A 101 -14.40 -16.91 7.07
C GLU A 101 -13.03 -16.22 7.00
N LEU A 102 -12.37 -16.04 8.15
CA LEU A 102 -11.07 -15.37 8.26
C LEU A 102 -9.98 -15.98 7.38
N ASP A 103 -10.10 -17.26 7.04
CA ASP A 103 -9.15 -18.02 6.24
C ASP A 103 -9.63 -18.23 4.78
N ALA A 104 -10.75 -17.62 4.38
CA ALA A 104 -11.19 -17.71 2.99
C ALA A 104 -10.25 -16.92 2.06
N PRO A 105 -9.89 -17.46 0.90
CA PRO A 105 -9.10 -16.73 -0.08
C PRO A 105 -9.87 -15.50 -0.55
N ASP A 106 -9.14 -14.41 -0.84
CA ASP A 106 -9.73 -13.18 -1.36
C ASP A 106 -10.55 -13.47 -2.64
N PRO A 107 -11.72 -12.86 -2.78
CA PRO A 107 -12.53 -13.01 -3.98
C PRO A 107 -11.79 -12.40 -5.18
N PRO A 108 -12.04 -12.92 -6.41
CA PRO A 108 -11.41 -12.38 -7.60
C PRO A 108 -11.94 -10.99 -7.93
N ASP A 109 -11.06 -10.11 -8.44
CA ASP A 109 -11.43 -8.82 -8.99
C ASP A 109 -12.15 -8.95 -10.31
N VAL A 110 -13.07 -8.03 -10.58
CA VAL A 110 -13.83 -8.00 -11.82
C VAL A 110 -13.16 -7.08 -12.83
N LEU A 111 -12.75 -7.65 -13.98
CA LEU A 111 -12.15 -6.87 -15.07
C LEU A 111 -13.21 -6.09 -15.84
N GLU A 112 -12.97 -4.81 -16.06
CA GLU A 112 -13.68 -4.03 -17.04
C GLU A 112 -13.09 -4.29 -18.44
N GLY A 113 -13.67 -5.23 -19.18
CA GLY A 113 -13.21 -5.60 -20.52
C GLY A 113 -12.30 -6.85 -20.56
N ASP A 114 -11.56 -7.02 -21.66
CA ASP A 114 -10.77 -8.23 -21.94
C ASP A 114 -9.26 -8.07 -21.71
N VAL A 115 -8.82 -6.96 -21.17
CA VAL A 115 -7.40 -6.61 -21.01
C VAL A 115 -7.09 -6.32 -19.55
N VAL A 116 -6.03 -6.95 -19.05
CA VAL A 116 -5.46 -6.63 -17.73
C VAL A 116 -4.38 -5.58 -17.92
N ASP A 117 -4.53 -4.41 -17.27
CA ASP A 117 -3.46 -3.42 -17.19
C ASP A 117 -2.47 -3.78 -16.09
N LEU A 118 -1.39 -4.46 -16.48
CA LEU A 118 -0.35 -4.90 -15.55
C LEU A 118 0.42 -3.74 -14.90
N ALA A 119 0.47 -2.57 -15.55
CA ALA A 119 1.12 -1.41 -14.97
C ALA A 119 0.24 -0.80 -13.87
N ALA A 120 -1.07 -0.79 -14.05
CA ALA A 120 -2.02 -0.36 -13.02
C ALA A 120 -1.97 -1.30 -11.82
N VAL A 121 -2.05 -2.62 -12.05
CA VAL A 121 -1.91 -3.64 -10.99
C VAL A 121 -0.60 -3.45 -10.21
N ALA A 122 0.52 -3.30 -10.90
CA ALA A 122 1.82 -3.11 -10.27
C ALA A 122 1.88 -1.83 -9.44
N ALA A 123 1.29 -0.73 -9.92
CA ALA A 123 1.25 0.54 -9.19
C ALA A 123 0.37 0.45 -7.93
N GLU A 124 -0.74 -0.26 -8.00
CA GLU A 124 -1.62 -0.52 -6.86
C GLU A 124 -0.90 -1.35 -5.79
N GLN A 125 -0.31 -2.48 -6.16
CA GLN A 125 0.43 -3.33 -5.23
C GLN A 125 1.66 -2.62 -4.63
N LEU A 126 2.32 -1.77 -5.41
CA LEU A 126 3.38 -0.90 -4.91
C LEU A 126 2.85 0.08 -3.86
N SER A 127 1.67 0.67 -4.07
CA SER A 127 1.03 1.55 -3.10
C SER A 127 0.74 0.85 -1.77
N LEU A 128 0.31 -0.40 -1.82
CA LEU A 128 0.05 -1.22 -0.64
C LEU A 128 1.33 -1.64 0.09
N ALA A 129 2.43 -1.79 -0.64
CA ALA A 129 3.73 -2.21 -0.08
C ALA A 129 4.51 -1.05 0.57
N VAL A 130 4.21 0.19 0.23
CA VAL A 130 4.87 1.37 0.82
C VAL A 130 4.43 1.54 2.27
N ASP A 131 5.41 1.66 3.19
CA ASP A 131 5.11 1.95 4.59
C ASP A 131 4.48 3.35 4.74
N PRO A 132 3.24 3.47 5.23
CA PRO A 132 2.59 4.77 5.42
C PRO A 132 3.13 5.56 6.62
N PHE A 133 3.90 4.92 7.51
CA PHE A 133 4.49 5.54 8.71
C PHE A 133 5.99 5.24 8.83
N PRO A 134 6.79 5.62 7.83
CA PRO A 134 8.18 5.22 7.74
C PRO A 134 9.02 5.73 8.91
N ARG A 135 9.88 4.87 9.43
CA ARG A 135 10.77 5.21 10.53
C ARG A 135 12.21 4.85 10.16
N LYS A 136 13.07 5.86 10.19
CA LYS A 136 14.50 5.66 9.98
C LYS A 136 15.05 4.75 11.09
N PRO A 137 15.84 3.73 10.79
CA PRO A 137 16.47 2.90 11.79
C PRO A 137 17.23 3.72 12.83
N GLY A 138 16.97 3.46 14.13
CA GLY A 138 17.59 4.20 15.21
C GLY A 138 16.95 5.56 15.56
N ALA A 139 15.91 5.98 14.85
CA ALA A 139 15.18 7.19 15.23
C ALA A 139 14.42 6.97 16.55
N THR A 140 14.66 7.85 17.51
CA THR A 140 13.97 7.87 18.81
C THR A 140 13.16 9.14 18.93
N PHE A 141 11.97 9.04 19.50
CA PHE A 141 11.16 10.19 19.84
C PHE A 141 11.46 10.62 21.28
N GLU A 142 12.01 11.83 21.44
CA GLU A 142 12.16 12.44 22.76
C GLU A 142 11.03 13.43 22.97
N TYR A 143 10.09 13.06 23.81
CA TYR A 143 9.05 13.97 24.22
C TYR A 143 9.62 14.97 25.24
N VAL A 144 9.79 16.21 24.82
CA VAL A 144 10.06 17.33 25.71
C VAL A 144 8.70 17.97 26.02
N PRO A 145 8.14 17.76 27.23
CA PRO A 145 6.89 18.41 27.58
C PRO A 145 7.07 19.91 27.54
N ASP A 146 6.18 20.60 26.84
CA ASP A 146 6.09 22.04 26.95
C ASP A 146 5.98 22.40 28.43
N LYS A 147 6.77 23.38 28.87
CA LYS A 147 6.57 23.91 30.22
C LYS A 147 5.10 24.29 30.33
N PRO A 148 4.37 23.75 31.32
CA PRO A 148 2.96 24.11 31.46
C PRO A 148 2.87 25.63 31.52
N GLU A 149 2.25 26.23 30.51
CA GLU A 149 1.87 27.64 30.60
C GLU A 149 1.10 27.79 31.89
N GLU A 150 1.54 28.73 32.74
CA GLU A 150 0.81 28.97 33.97
C GLU A 150 -0.65 29.26 33.58
N SER A 151 -1.52 28.38 33.97
CA SER A 151 -2.96 28.51 33.67
C SER A 151 -3.36 29.94 34.09
N PRO A 152 -4.17 30.68 33.30
CA PRO A 152 -4.71 31.98 33.72
C PRO A 152 -5.39 31.93 35.09
N PHE A 153 -5.77 30.71 35.53
CA PHE A 153 -6.33 30.47 36.85
C PHE A 153 -5.29 30.14 37.94
N ALA A 154 -3.99 30.13 37.64
CA ALA A 154 -2.94 29.89 38.63
C ALA A 154 -2.98 30.94 39.78
N VAL A 155 -3.46 32.14 39.47
CA VAL A 155 -3.68 33.20 40.45
C VAL A 155 -4.68 32.78 41.55
N LEU A 156 -5.66 31.94 41.22
CA LEU A 156 -6.67 31.43 42.17
C LEU A 156 -6.09 30.46 43.21
N ARG A 157 -4.93 29.85 42.96
CA ARG A 157 -4.23 29.03 43.96
C ARG A 157 -3.82 29.83 45.18
N LYS A 158 -3.53 31.14 45.01
CA LYS A 158 -3.14 32.03 46.13
C LYS A 158 -4.32 32.35 47.06
N LEU A 159 -5.55 32.30 46.52
CA LEU A 159 -6.75 32.57 47.33
C LEU A 159 -7.15 31.38 48.22
N LYS A 160 -6.63 30.18 47.97
CA LYS A 160 -6.94 28.98 48.76
C LYS A 160 -6.04 28.84 50.00
N GLY A 161 -4.99 29.65 50.12
CA GLY A 161 -4.03 29.60 51.24
C GLY A 161 -4.22 30.66 52.33
N GLU A 162 -5.23 31.53 52.22
CA GLU A 162 -5.49 32.60 53.21
C GLU A 162 -6.75 32.35 54.06
N GLY A 163 -7.13 31.10 54.22
CA GLY A 163 -8.31 30.71 54.97
C GLY A 163 -8.01 29.73 56.10
N GLU A 164 -7.07 30.02 57.01
CA GLU A 164 -6.94 29.45 58.36
C GLU A 164 -6.52 30.52 59.32
#